data_aab5340f04aa6e8536340d0bfcca15f0
#
_entry.id   aab5340f04aa6e8536340d0bfcca15f0
#
_cell.length_a   1.000
_cell.length_b   1.000
_cell.length_c   1.000
_cell.angle_alpha   90.00
_cell.angle_beta   90.00
_cell.angle_gamma   90.00
#
_symmetry.space_group_name_H-M   'P 1'
#
loop_
_entity.id
_entity.type
_entity.pdbx_description
1 polymer ?
#
loop_
_entity_poly.entity_id
_entity_poly.type
_entity_poly.pdbx_seq_one_letter_code
_entity_poly.pdbx_strand_id
1 'polypeptide(L)'
;KTVVIGSPVSLSIQAIGKACADSVFSFTSSIPPNTGNPPSWYWNFGDGNSTTVTNSNIITHSYSASAVTRTVRHAVGFTTGCGTDTVTYIIPAINSNPTASFSFVSDTLCEQKPVQFNSTLTGISAWLWNFGNGTSIAAPPLQHTFSNAGSFNVSLAVKDVNGCGSLHVTNIININAAPAINAGPDKYFRFGNPVTLDASISNPGNYDFIWTPSTYLNLATILNPVASPDRKMVYTILATDKTTHCAASDSVLVKPISIVQIPNAFTPNNDGKNDLFKVLGTEMITKFNLKIFNRYGQLVFETSDKNTGWDGKLKGNDVQAGGFIYIVTYSAPNYPDAQVEKGSFVLIR
;
A
#
# COMPACT_ATOMS: atom_id res chain seq x y z
N LYS A 1 -54.35 -25.19 -69.26
CA LYS A 1 -53.98 -24.52 -67.93
C LYS A 1 -52.64 -25.10 -67.57
N THR A 2 -51.60 -24.27 -67.64
CA THR A 2 -50.26 -24.62 -67.18
C THR A 2 -50.26 -24.47 -65.68
N VAL A 3 -50.10 -25.55 -64.90
CA VAL A 3 -49.90 -25.52 -63.46
C VAL A 3 -48.43 -25.23 -63.23
N VAL A 4 -48.09 -24.06 -62.80
CA VAL A 4 -46.73 -23.75 -62.33
C VAL A 4 -46.60 -24.28 -60.92
N ILE A 5 -45.89 -25.42 -60.79
CA ILE A 5 -45.51 -25.94 -59.47
C ILE A 5 -44.33 -25.12 -58.99
N GLY A 6 -44.53 -24.26 -58.03
CA GLY A 6 -43.42 -23.50 -57.47
C GLY A 6 -42.40 -24.44 -56.77
N SER A 7 -41.12 -24.23 -56.97
CA SER A 7 -40.04 -24.93 -56.24
C SER A 7 -40.16 -24.63 -54.75
N PRO A 8 -39.88 -25.62 -53.89
CA PRO A 8 -39.87 -25.38 -52.45
C PRO A 8 -38.84 -24.30 -52.11
N VAL A 9 -39.21 -23.37 -51.25
CA VAL A 9 -38.37 -22.27 -50.79
C VAL A 9 -37.40 -22.80 -49.72
N SER A 10 -36.11 -22.70 -49.97
CA SER A 10 -35.11 -23.16 -48.99
C SER A 10 -34.89 -22.08 -47.91
N LEU A 11 -35.44 -22.30 -46.72
CA LEU A 11 -35.20 -21.45 -45.53
C LEU A 11 -33.89 -21.82 -44.86
N SER A 12 -33.23 -20.82 -44.26
CA SER A 12 -32.14 -21.06 -43.33
C SER A 12 -32.29 -20.20 -42.08
N ILE A 13 -31.77 -20.72 -40.97
CA ILE A 13 -31.69 -19.99 -39.69
C ILE A 13 -30.21 -19.88 -39.32
N GLN A 14 -29.82 -18.69 -38.89
CA GLN A 14 -28.59 -18.46 -38.14
C GLN A 14 -28.94 -17.97 -36.72
N ALA A 15 -28.22 -18.45 -35.72
CA ALA A 15 -28.38 -18.00 -34.35
C ALA A 15 -27.02 -17.55 -33.79
N ILE A 16 -27.00 -16.38 -33.18
CA ILE A 16 -25.81 -15.82 -32.53
C ILE A 16 -26.20 -15.57 -31.08
N GLY A 17 -25.48 -16.18 -30.13
CA GLY A 17 -25.71 -16.05 -28.70
C GLY A 17 -24.78 -16.96 -27.93
N LYS A 18 -24.73 -16.77 -26.63
CA LYS A 18 -24.00 -17.67 -25.71
C LYS A 18 -24.98 -18.63 -25.06
N ALA A 19 -24.59 -19.89 -24.89
CA ALA A 19 -25.40 -20.90 -24.22
C ALA A 19 -25.34 -20.74 -22.70
N CYS A 20 -25.68 -19.55 -22.22
CA CYS A 20 -25.76 -19.17 -20.81
C CYS A 20 -27.17 -18.70 -20.48
N ALA A 21 -27.62 -18.97 -19.26
CA ALA A 21 -28.92 -18.49 -18.79
C ALA A 21 -29.07 -16.97 -18.97
N ASP A 22 -30.23 -16.55 -19.38
CA ASP A 22 -30.62 -15.16 -19.62
C ASP A 22 -29.81 -14.42 -20.70
N SER A 23 -28.91 -15.13 -21.39
CA SER A 23 -28.21 -14.56 -22.56
C SER A 23 -29.17 -14.44 -23.74
N VAL A 24 -29.09 -13.33 -24.44
CA VAL A 24 -29.92 -13.08 -25.63
C VAL A 24 -29.32 -13.79 -26.81
N PHE A 25 -30.14 -14.65 -27.48
CA PHE A 25 -29.88 -15.17 -28.81
C PHE A 25 -30.55 -14.27 -29.85
N SER A 26 -29.81 -13.93 -30.87
CA SER A 26 -30.36 -13.28 -32.05
C SER A 26 -30.51 -14.31 -33.17
N PHE A 27 -31.71 -14.53 -33.65
CA PHE A 27 -32.07 -15.43 -34.75
C PHE A 27 -32.25 -14.61 -36.01
N THR A 28 -31.62 -14.99 -37.07
CA THR A 28 -31.81 -14.39 -38.39
C THR A 28 -32.24 -15.47 -39.37
N SER A 29 -33.33 -15.26 -40.08
CA SER A 29 -33.77 -16.13 -41.18
C SER A 29 -33.40 -15.51 -42.50
N SER A 30 -33.05 -16.36 -43.44
CA SER A 30 -32.87 -15.94 -44.83
C SER A 30 -33.75 -16.80 -45.77
N ILE A 31 -34.27 -16.17 -46.81
CA ILE A 31 -35.02 -16.77 -47.90
C ILE A 31 -34.23 -16.52 -49.20
N PRO A 32 -34.35 -17.43 -50.19
CA PRO A 32 -33.72 -17.21 -51.48
C PRO A 32 -34.18 -15.91 -52.15
N PRO A 33 -33.37 -15.28 -52.98
CA PRO A 33 -33.77 -14.11 -53.76
C PRO A 33 -34.89 -14.48 -54.72
N ASN A 34 -35.77 -13.54 -55.00
CA ASN A 34 -36.96 -13.65 -55.87
C ASN A 34 -38.18 -14.42 -55.35
N THR A 35 -38.23 -14.72 -54.03
CA THR A 35 -39.39 -15.38 -53.39
C THR A 35 -40.48 -14.41 -52.89
N GLY A 36 -40.23 -13.10 -53.01
CA GLY A 36 -41.10 -12.07 -52.42
C GLY A 36 -40.91 -11.95 -50.93
N ASN A 37 -41.43 -10.87 -50.32
CA ASN A 37 -41.35 -10.68 -48.90
C ASN A 37 -42.53 -11.39 -48.19
N PRO A 38 -42.31 -12.39 -47.32
CA PRO A 38 -43.41 -13.07 -46.66
C PRO A 38 -44.11 -12.12 -45.71
N PRO A 39 -45.45 -12.20 -45.59
CA PRO A 39 -46.24 -11.32 -44.74
C PRO A 39 -46.04 -11.61 -43.23
N SER A 40 -45.62 -12.82 -42.92
CA SER A 40 -45.38 -13.21 -41.51
C SER A 40 -44.31 -14.26 -41.36
N TRP A 41 -43.58 -14.16 -40.27
CA TRP A 41 -42.51 -15.02 -39.83
C TRP A 41 -42.88 -15.59 -38.47
N TYR A 42 -43.17 -16.88 -38.38
CA TYR A 42 -43.50 -17.59 -37.14
C TYR A 42 -42.26 -18.23 -36.56
N TRP A 43 -42.03 -18.01 -35.28
CA TRP A 43 -40.98 -18.57 -34.51
C TRP A 43 -41.50 -19.33 -33.28
N ASN A 44 -41.09 -20.58 -33.12
CA ASN A 44 -41.25 -21.35 -31.87
C ASN A 44 -39.87 -21.68 -31.32
N PHE A 45 -39.57 -21.22 -30.15
CA PHE A 45 -38.23 -21.28 -29.54
C PHE A 45 -37.91 -22.63 -28.88
N GLY A 46 -38.87 -23.55 -28.83
CA GLY A 46 -38.69 -24.89 -28.26
C GLY A 46 -38.69 -24.93 -26.73
N ASP A 47 -39.05 -23.85 -26.07
CA ASP A 47 -39.18 -23.73 -24.63
C ASP A 47 -40.62 -23.43 -24.15
N GLY A 48 -41.57 -23.57 -25.04
CA GLY A 48 -42.97 -23.24 -24.85
C GLY A 48 -43.34 -21.84 -25.33
N ASN A 49 -42.36 -21.01 -25.66
CA ASN A 49 -42.60 -19.67 -26.16
C ASN A 49 -42.63 -19.69 -27.71
N SER A 50 -43.51 -18.87 -28.28
CA SER A 50 -43.60 -18.67 -29.73
C SER A 50 -44.05 -17.25 -30.05
N THR A 51 -43.74 -16.75 -31.23
CA THR A 51 -44.16 -15.44 -31.68
C THR A 51 -44.26 -15.38 -33.21
N THR A 52 -45.07 -14.44 -33.67
CA THR A 52 -45.13 -14.12 -35.11
C THR A 52 -44.78 -12.66 -35.30
N VAL A 53 -43.87 -12.40 -36.20
CA VAL A 53 -43.45 -11.04 -36.54
C VAL A 53 -43.74 -10.76 -38.02
N THR A 54 -44.04 -9.51 -38.31
CA THR A 54 -44.29 -9.02 -39.67
C THR A 54 -43.15 -8.09 -40.09
N ASN A 55 -42.75 -8.19 -41.34
CA ASN A 55 -41.71 -7.32 -41.94
C ASN A 55 -40.32 -7.37 -41.24
N SER A 56 -40.00 -8.44 -40.50
CA SER A 56 -38.70 -8.64 -39.91
C SER A 56 -38.29 -10.10 -39.95
N ASN A 57 -37.09 -10.35 -40.45
CA ASN A 57 -36.46 -11.67 -40.46
C ASN A 57 -35.51 -11.89 -39.26
N ILE A 58 -35.47 -10.94 -38.30
CA ILE A 58 -34.61 -11.00 -37.12
C ILE A 58 -35.51 -10.96 -35.88
N ILE A 59 -35.21 -11.83 -34.92
CA ILE A 59 -35.86 -11.90 -33.62
C ILE A 59 -34.81 -12.21 -32.55
N THR A 60 -35.09 -11.74 -31.32
CA THR A 60 -34.27 -12.09 -30.16
C THR A 60 -35.06 -12.91 -29.15
N HIS A 61 -34.39 -13.85 -28.48
CA HIS A 61 -34.99 -14.64 -27.43
C HIS A 61 -33.93 -15.03 -26.40
N SER A 62 -34.30 -15.10 -25.12
CA SER A 62 -33.41 -15.56 -24.05
C SER A 62 -33.97 -16.84 -23.42
N TYR A 63 -33.09 -17.72 -22.97
CA TYR A 63 -33.45 -19.01 -22.38
C TYR A 63 -33.01 -19.05 -20.92
N SER A 64 -33.84 -19.66 -20.08
CA SER A 64 -33.41 -20.10 -18.75
C SER A 64 -32.46 -21.32 -18.84
N ALA A 65 -31.69 -21.56 -17.79
CA ALA A 65 -30.79 -22.72 -17.71
C ALA A 65 -31.56 -24.05 -17.97
N SER A 66 -30.92 -24.93 -18.75
CA SER A 66 -31.51 -26.22 -19.11
C SER A 66 -30.44 -27.20 -19.56
N ALA A 67 -30.45 -28.40 -19.01
CA ALA A 67 -29.55 -29.48 -19.40
C ALA A 67 -29.87 -30.12 -20.75
N VAL A 68 -31.05 -29.82 -21.33
CA VAL A 68 -31.51 -30.40 -22.61
C VAL A 68 -31.40 -29.37 -23.73
N THR A 69 -31.06 -29.85 -24.92
CA THR A 69 -31.09 -29.06 -26.16
C THR A 69 -32.52 -28.68 -26.52
N ARG A 70 -32.68 -27.57 -27.21
CA ARG A 70 -33.95 -27.08 -27.70
C ARG A 70 -34.00 -26.98 -29.20
N THR A 71 -35.12 -27.27 -29.80
CA THR A 71 -35.32 -27.13 -31.24
C THR A 71 -36.13 -25.90 -31.55
N VAL A 72 -35.48 -24.88 -32.08
CA VAL A 72 -36.18 -23.71 -32.65
C VAL A 72 -36.79 -24.10 -33.97
N ARG A 73 -38.09 -23.85 -34.17
CA ARG A 73 -38.78 -24.03 -35.42
C ARG A 73 -39.16 -22.66 -35.95
N HIS A 74 -38.84 -22.46 -37.18
CA HIS A 74 -39.17 -21.25 -37.92
C HIS A 74 -40.00 -21.60 -39.16
N ALA A 75 -41.09 -20.90 -39.35
CA ALA A 75 -41.97 -21.07 -40.48
C ALA A 75 -42.29 -19.73 -41.14
N VAL A 76 -42.39 -19.72 -42.44
CA VAL A 76 -42.79 -18.54 -43.23
C VAL A 76 -44.05 -18.83 -43.97
N GLY A 77 -45.05 -17.95 -43.88
CA GLY A 77 -46.29 -18.01 -44.63
C GLY A 77 -46.24 -17.08 -45.85
N PHE A 78 -46.50 -17.60 -46.99
CA PHE A 78 -46.63 -16.81 -48.25
C PHE A 78 -48.09 -16.63 -48.61
N THR A 79 -48.49 -15.44 -49.01
CA THR A 79 -49.88 -15.11 -49.40
C THR A 79 -50.28 -15.66 -50.78
N THR A 80 -49.29 -16.14 -51.54
CA THR A 80 -49.49 -16.59 -52.92
C THR A 80 -49.80 -18.09 -53.07
N GLY A 81 -50.21 -18.77 -52.02
CA GLY A 81 -50.73 -20.15 -52.08
C GLY A 81 -49.71 -21.28 -52.21
N CYS A 82 -48.41 -20.99 -52.09
CA CYS A 82 -47.33 -21.98 -52.22
C CYS A 82 -46.91 -22.58 -50.86
N GLY A 83 -47.81 -22.69 -49.88
CA GLY A 83 -47.54 -23.41 -48.65
C GLY A 83 -46.70 -22.66 -47.62
N THR A 84 -46.54 -23.27 -46.46
CA THR A 84 -45.61 -22.85 -45.39
C THR A 84 -44.35 -23.67 -45.48
N ASP A 85 -43.18 -23.02 -45.55
CA ASP A 85 -41.91 -23.71 -45.38
C ASP A 85 -41.43 -23.63 -43.93
N THR A 86 -40.73 -24.65 -43.45
CA THR A 86 -40.29 -24.76 -42.07
C THR A 86 -38.85 -25.22 -41.99
N VAL A 87 -38.08 -24.54 -41.20
CA VAL A 87 -36.68 -24.90 -40.90
C VAL A 87 -36.51 -25.01 -39.40
N THR A 88 -35.54 -25.82 -38.97
CA THR A 88 -35.25 -26.01 -37.57
C THR A 88 -33.78 -25.68 -37.28
N TYR A 89 -33.51 -25.20 -36.05
CA TYR A 89 -32.16 -24.94 -35.52
C TYR A 89 -32.05 -25.50 -34.12
N ILE A 90 -30.96 -26.18 -33.81
CA ILE A 90 -30.76 -26.77 -32.46
C ILE A 90 -29.97 -25.79 -31.60
N ILE A 91 -30.57 -25.34 -30.51
CA ILE A 91 -29.88 -24.64 -29.43
C ILE A 91 -29.27 -25.66 -28.50
N PRO A 92 -27.96 -25.54 -28.14
CA PRO A 92 -27.35 -26.42 -27.20
C PRO A 92 -27.96 -26.26 -25.77
N ALA A 93 -27.62 -27.16 -24.87
CA ALA A 93 -27.96 -27.01 -23.46
C ALA A 93 -27.49 -25.63 -22.96
N ILE A 94 -28.35 -24.99 -22.17
CA ILE A 94 -28.11 -23.65 -21.62
C ILE A 94 -27.53 -23.81 -20.21
N ASN A 95 -26.27 -23.39 -20.05
CA ASN A 95 -25.58 -23.45 -18.78
C ASN A 95 -26.15 -22.41 -17.79
N SER A 96 -26.22 -22.77 -16.52
CA SER A 96 -26.53 -21.80 -15.46
C SER A 96 -25.39 -20.80 -15.31
N ASN A 97 -25.71 -19.57 -15.00
CA ASN A 97 -24.69 -18.59 -14.61
C ASN A 97 -24.10 -18.96 -13.24
N PRO A 98 -22.79 -18.85 -13.05
CA PRO A 98 -22.17 -19.07 -11.74
C PRO A 98 -22.69 -18.03 -10.74
N THR A 99 -22.84 -18.44 -9.47
CA THR A 99 -23.17 -17.51 -8.38
C THR A 99 -21.85 -17.06 -7.76
N ALA A 100 -21.50 -15.79 -7.88
CA ALA A 100 -20.34 -15.23 -7.25
C ALA A 100 -20.50 -15.23 -5.72
N SER A 101 -19.45 -15.60 -4.99
CA SER A 101 -19.38 -15.50 -3.54
C SER A 101 -17.93 -15.34 -3.10
N PHE A 102 -17.72 -14.57 -2.03
CA PHE A 102 -16.40 -14.41 -1.43
C PHE A 102 -16.50 -14.12 0.06
N SER A 103 -15.42 -14.41 0.76
CA SER A 103 -15.17 -14.01 2.14
C SER A 103 -13.85 -13.27 2.23
N PHE A 104 -13.61 -12.61 3.35
CA PHE A 104 -12.31 -11.98 3.62
C PHE A 104 -11.86 -12.28 5.04
N VAL A 105 -10.54 -12.32 5.24
CA VAL A 105 -9.88 -12.56 6.53
C VAL A 105 -8.75 -11.55 6.68
N SER A 106 -8.63 -10.99 7.87
CA SER A 106 -7.51 -10.15 8.31
C SER A 106 -7.36 -10.30 9.81
N ASP A 107 -6.13 -10.23 10.32
CA ASP A 107 -5.87 -10.17 11.77
C ASP A 107 -6.49 -8.91 12.38
N THR A 108 -6.40 -7.82 11.65
CA THR A 108 -7.04 -6.54 11.96
C THR A 108 -7.48 -5.87 10.66
N LEU A 109 -8.65 -5.25 10.64
CA LEU A 109 -9.12 -4.46 9.50
C LEU A 109 -8.60 -3.02 9.61
N CYS A 110 -7.29 -2.85 9.44
CA CYS A 110 -6.62 -1.56 9.54
C CYS A 110 -6.09 -1.10 8.18
N GLU A 111 -6.05 0.21 7.97
CA GLU A 111 -5.39 0.77 6.80
C GLU A 111 -3.93 0.31 6.70
N GLN A 112 -3.42 0.21 5.47
CA GLN A 112 -2.08 -0.25 5.14
C GLN A 112 -1.76 -1.70 5.59
N LYS A 113 -2.77 -2.46 6.03
CA LYS A 113 -2.62 -3.89 6.32
C LYS A 113 -3.29 -4.74 5.23
N PRO A 114 -2.70 -5.90 4.89
CA PRO A 114 -3.26 -6.77 3.87
C PRO A 114 -4.53 -7.46 4.38
N VAL A 115 -5.54 -7.50 3.52
CA VAL A 115 -6.78 -8.28 3.70
C VAL A 115 -6.77 -9.39 2.68
N GLN A 116 -6.91 -10.65 3.13
CA GLN A 116 -7.01 -11.81 2.27
C GLN A 116 -8.46 -12.00 1.81
N PHE A 117 -8.68 -11.97 0.50
CA PHE A 117 -9.97 -12.28 -0.13
C PHE A 117 -9.96 -13.71 -0.64
N ASN A 118 -10.97 -14.49 -0.28
CA ASN A 118 -11.10 -15.90 -0.60
C ASN A 118 -12.43 -16.17 -1.32
N SER A 119 -12.42 -17.18 -2.19
CA SER A 119 -13.63 -17.74 -2.78
C SER A 119 -13.43 -19.25 -2.93
N THR A 120 -14.49 -20.02 -2.68
CA THR A 120 -14.49 -21.49 -2.80
C THR A 120 -15.04 -21.97 -4.14
N LEU A 121 -15.27 -21.04 -5.08
CA LEU A 121 -15.82 -21.37 -6.39
C LEU A 121 -14.85 -22.23 -7.21
N THR A 122 -15.40 -23.26 -7.85
CA THR A 122 -14.66 -24.14 -8.77
C THR A 122 -15.15 -23.95 -10.21
N GLY A 123 -14.35 -24.34 -11.20
CA GLY A 123 -14.71 -24.21 -12.60
C GLY A 123 -14.79 -22.78 -13.10
N ILE A 124 -14.08 -21.84 -12.47
CA ILE A 124 -14.03 -20.43 -12.84
C ILE A 124 -12.82 -20.19 -13.76
N SER A 125 -13.09 -19.56 -14.89
CA SER A 125 -12.08 -19.20 -15.89
C SER A 125 -11.64 -17.74 -15.81
N ALA A 126 -12.46 -16.85 -15.23
CA ALA A 126 -12.12 -15.45 -15.06
C ALA A 126 -12.73 -14.86 -13.79
N TRP A 127 -11.96 -13.96 -13.16
CA TRP A 127 -12.29 -13.23 -11.95
C TRP A 127 -12.18 -11.74 -12.21
N LEU A 128 -13.07 -10.94 -11.65
CA LEU A 128 -12.98 -9.49 -11.67
C LEU A 128 -13.39 -8.94 -10.31
N TRP A 129 -12.40 -8.45 -9.58
CA TRP A 129 -12.55 -7.76 -8.31
C TRP A 129 -12.62 -6.26 -8.53
N ASN A 130 -13.50 -5.59 -7.79
CA ASN A 130 -13.51 -4.14 -7.61
C ASN A 130 -13.50 -3.87 -6.12
N PHE A 131 -12.50 -3.15 -5.63
CA PHE A 131 -12.29 -2.90 -4.20
C PHE A 131 -12.97 -1.62 -3.69
N GLY A 132 -13.70 -0.90 -4.55
CA GLY A 132 -14.42 0.31 -4.14
C GLY A 132 -13.52 1.52 -3.88
N ASN A 133 -12.21 1.39 -4.08
CA ASN A 133 -11.21 2.46 -3.94
C ASN A 133 -10.59 2.90 -5.29
N GLY A 134 -11.26 2.57 -6.40
CA GLY A 134 -10.77 2.81 -7.76
C GLY A 134 -9.88 1.68 -8.31
N THR A 135 -9.56 0.66 -7.52
CA THR A 135 -8.76 -0.48 -7.96
C THR A 135 -9.66 -1.63 -8.42
N SER A 136 -9.35 -2.17 -9.62
CA SER A 136 -9.96 -3.39 -10.16
C SER A 136 -8.88 -4.36 -10.59
N ILE A 137 -9.03 -5.64 -10.22
CA ILE A 137 -8.03 -6.68 -10.48
C ILE A 137 -8.71 -7.91 -11.08
N ALA A 138 -8.16 -8.39 -12.21
CA ALA A 138 -8.60 -9.62 -12.85
C ALA A 138 -7.66 -10.77 -12.42
N ALA A 139 -7.96 -11.40 -11.28
CA ALA A 139 -7.13 -12.45 -10.69
C ALA A 139 -7.96 -13.42 -9.84
N PRO A 140 -7.48 -14.67 -9.59
CA PRO A 140 -8.00 -15.54 -8.54
C PRO A 140 -8.02 -14.86 -7.16
N PRO A 141 -8.55 -15.51 -6.11
CA PRO A 141 -8.50 -15.00 -4.73
C PRO A 141 -7.11 -14.48 -4.36
N LEU A 142 -7.01 -13.28 -3.76
CA LEU A 142 -5.78 -12.51 -3.59
C LEU A 142 -5.80 -11.66 -2.31
N GLN A 143 -4.63 -11.11 -1.98
CA GLN A 143 -4.53 -10.07 -0.96
C GLN A 143 -4.69 -8.68 -1.58
N HIS A 144 -5.38 -7.80 -0.85
CA HIS A 144 -5.48 -6.38 -1.19
C HIS A 144 -5.24 -5.53 0.05
N THR A 145 -4.59 -4.37 -0.13
CA THR A 145 -4.28 -3.41 0.93
C THR A 145 -5.00 -2.10 0.65
N PHE A 146 -5.78 -1.64 1.62
CA PHE A 146 -6.43 -0.33 1.56
C PHE A 146 -5.50 0.72 2.17
N SER A 147 -5.20 1.76 1.40
CA SER A 147 -4.26 2.82 1.82
C SER A 147 -4.84 3.73 2.91
N ASN A 148 -6.16 3.86 2.97
CA ASN A 148 -6.87 4.76 3.88
C ASN A 148 -7.97 4.02 4.62
N ALA A 149 -8.31 4.51 5.79
CA ALA A 149 -9.50 4.09 6.51
C ALA A 149 -10.80 4.51 5.79
N GLY A 150 -11.85 3.76 6.00
CA GLY A 150 -13.17 4.04 5.41
C GLY A 150 -13.99 2.78 5.15
N SER A 151 -15.17 2.96 4.57
CA SER A 151 -16.05 1.88 4.14
C SER A 151 -15.92 1.67 2.64
N PHE A 152 -15.62 0.46 2.23
CA PHE A 152 -15.41 0.09 0.84
C PHE A 152 -16.40 -0.95 0.37
N ASN A 153 -17.06 -0.71 -0.76
CA ASN A 153 -17.93 -1.67 -1.44
C ASN A 153 -17.05 -2.58 -2.31
N VAL A 154 -16.67 -3.71 -1.76
CA VAL A 154 -15.88 -4.71 -2.51
C VAL A 154 -16.84 -5.59 -3.29
N SER A 155 -16.63 -5.74 -4.59
CA SER A 155 -17.43 -6.59 -5.45
C SER A 155 -16.61 -7.58 -6.26
N LEU A 156 -17.21 -8.75 -6.51
CA LEU A 156 -16.67 -9.81 -7.32
C LEU A 156 -17.65 -10.19 -8.42
N ALA A 157 -17.15 -10.26 -9.66
CA ALA A 157 -17.79 -10.94 -10.77
C ALA A 157 -16.90 -12.07 -11.27
N VAL A 158 -17.51 -13.16 -11.71
CA VAL A 158 -16.78 -14.34 -12.23
C VAL A 158 -17.35 -14.82 -13.56
N LYS A 159 -16.54 -15.53 -14.34
CA LYS A 159 -16.98 -16.32 -15.48
C LYS A 159 -16.53 -17.75 -15.29
N ASP A 160 -17.40 -18.70 -15.65
CA ASP A 160 -17.06 -20.11 -15.63
C ASP A 160 -16.27 -20.52 -16.89
N VAL A 161 -15.93 -21.79 -16.98
CA VAL A 161 -15.21 -22.37 -18.14
C VAL A 161 -16.03 -22.35 -19.42
N ASN A 162 -17.35 -22.24 -19.36
CA ASN A 162 -18.25 -22.09 -20.50
C ASN A 162 -18.39 -20.64 -20.96
N GLY A 163 -17.78 -19.70 -20.22
CA GLY A 163 -17.85 -18.27 -20.47
C GLY A 163 -19.14 -17.60 -19.95
N CYS A 164 -19.93 -18.30 -19.10
CA CYS A 164 -21.09 -17.74 -18.45
C CYS A 164 -20.66 -16.87 -17.26
N GLY A 165 -21.21 -15.66 -17.18
CA GLY A 165 -20.84 -14.67 -16.17
C GLY A 165 -21.84 -14.61 -15.03
N SER A 166 -21.35 -14.34 -13.80
CA SER A 166 -22.19 -14.01 -12.65
C SER A 166 -22.67 -12.56 -12.68
N LEU A 167 -23.70 -12.27 -11.91
CA LEU A 167 -23.92 -10.93 -11.40
C LEU A 167 -22.82 -10.57 -10.40
N HIS A 168 -22.56 -9.28 -10.19
CA HIS A 168 -21.66 -8.81 -9.15
C HIS A 168 -22.26 -9.11 -7.76
N VAL A 169 -21.49 -9.76 -6.90
CA VAL A 169 -21.77 -9.80 -5.47
C VAL A 169 -20.97 -8.70 -4.79
N THR A 170 -21.59 -7.98 -3.85
CA THR A 170 -20.95 -6.85 -3.16
C THR A 170 -21.04 -7.04 -1.65
N ASN A 171 -19.90 -6.90 -0.97
CA ASN A 171 -19.81 -6.85 0.49
C ASN A 171 -19.17 -5.55 0.93
N ILE A 172 -19.65 -4.97 2.02
CA ILE A 172 -19.05 -3.79 2.63
C ILE A 172 -17.92 -4.24 3.56
N ILE A 173 -16.75 -3.64 3.41
CA ILE A 173 -15.64 -3.81 4.35
C ILE A 173 -15.32 -2.46 4.99
N ASN A 174 -15.24 -2.43 6.33
CA ASN A 174 -14.87 -1.25 7.09
C ASN A 174 -13.41 -1.36 7.51
N ILE A 175 -12.58 -0.45 7.03
CA ILE A 175 -11.16 -0.35 7.33
C ILE A 175 -10.96 0.73 8.38
N ASN A 176 -10.35 0.38 9.50
CA ASN A 176 -10.11 1.28 10.61
C ASN A 176 -8.83 2.09 10.41
N ALA A 177 -8.83 3.32 10.93
CA ALA A 177 -7.64 4.17 10.92
C ALA A 177 -6.60 3.65 11.92
N ALA A 178 -5.33 3.74 11.54
CA ALA A 178 -4.23 3.52 12.46
C ALA A 178 -4.06 4.73 13.40
N PRO A 179 -3.47 4.54 14.61
CA PRO A 179 -3.12 5.65 15.48
C PRO A 179 -2.17 6.64 14.78
N ALA A 180 -2.51 7.92 14.78
CA ALA A 180 -1.64 8.97 14.24
C ALA A 180 -0.65 9.44 15.32
N ILE A 181 0.27 8.52 15.71
CA ILE A 181 1.27 8.74 16.75
C ILE A 181 2.49 9.48 16.19
N ASN A 182 3.03 10.41 17.00
CA ASN A 182 4.28 11.10 16.77
C ASN A 182 5.09 11.06 18.06
N ALA A 183 6.32 10.55 18.01
CA ALA A 183 7.20 10.42 19.17
C ALA A 183 7.78 11.76 19.65
N GLY A 184 7.53 12.84 18.93
CA GLY A 184 8.05 14.17 19.20
C GLY A 184 9.45 14.41 18.67
N PRO A 185 10.01 15.62 18.87
CA PRO A 185 11.33 15.98 18.38
C PRO A 185 12.44 15.30 19.16
N ASP A 186 13.59 15.12 18.52
CA ASP A 186 14.82 14.65 19.15
C ASP A 186 15.16 15.45 20.41
N LYS A 187 15.61 14.75 21.44
CA LYS A 187 15.94 15.33 22.74
C LYS A 187 17.43 15.32 23.02
N TYR A 188 17.86 16.34 23.75
CA TYR A 188 19.22 16.47 24.20
C TYR A 188 19.24 16.55 25.73
N PHE A 189 20.13 15.82 26.38
CA PHE A 189 20.23 15.80 27.81
C PHE A 189 21.64 16.09 28.31
N ARG A 190 21.75 16.57 29.55
CA ARG A 190 22.98 16.57 30.33
C ARG A 190 22.93 15.41 31.30
N PHE A 191 24.07 14.78 31.57
CA PHE A 191 24.13 13.69 32.52
C PHE A 191 23.54 14.10 33.90
N GLY A 192 22.72 13.21 34.45
CA GLY A 192 21.98 13.43 35.68
C GLY A 192 20.71 14.27 35.55
N ASN A 193 20.42 14.84 34.37
CA ASN A 193 19.22 15.59 34.09
C ASN A 193 18.25 14.75 33.25
N PRO A 194 17.09 14.35 33.78
CA PRO A 194 16.09 13.62 33.02
C PRO A 194 15.44 14.52 31.95
N VAL A 195 14.93 13.91 30.89
CA VAL A 195 14.17 14.58 29.84
C VAL A 195 12.82 13.90 29.64
N THR A 196 11.76 14.68 29.47
CA THR A 196 10.45 14.16 29.13
C THR A 196 10.38 13.92 27.62
N LEU A 197 9.86 12.76 27.22
CA LEU A 197 9.52 12.49 25.83
C LEU A 197 8.16 13.13 25.53
N ASP A 198 8.07 13.90 24.45
CA ASP A 198 6.89 14.70 24.11
C ASP A 198 6.13 14.08 22.96
N ALA A 199 5.71 12.83 23.11
CA ALA A 199 4.88 12.18 22.14
C ALA A 199 3.48 12.77 22.08
N SER A 200 2.87 12.73 20.94
CA SER A 200 1.50 13.19 20.71
C SER A 200 0.74 12.23 19.80
N ILE A 201 -0.58 12.20 19.94
CA ILE A 201 -1.48 11.46 19.08
C ILE A 201 -2.59 12.41 18.62
N SER A 202 -2.83 12.49 17.32
CA SER A 202 -3.70 13.52 16.74
C SER A 202 -5.11 13.04 16.43
N ASN A 203 -5.33 11.73 16.28
CA ASN A 203 -6.67 11.19 16.09
C ASN A 203 -7.31 10.78 17.44
N PRO A 204 -8.63 10.94 17.60
CA PRO A 204 -9.32 10.53 18.83
C PRO A 204 -9.33 8.99 18.93
N GLY A 205 -9.21 8.48 20.17
CA GLY A 205 -9.23 7.06 20.45
C GLY A 205 -8.86 6.73 21.88
N ASN A 206 -8.91 5.45 22.22
CA ASN A 206 -8.45 4.94 23.51
C ASN A 206 -7.28 3.98 23.24
N TYR A 207 -6.06 4.41 23.61
CA TYR A 207 -4.84 3.75 23.19
C TYR A 207 -4.07 3.15 24.37
N ASP A 208 -3.43 2.02 24.10
CA ASP A 208 -2.30 1.52 24.88
C ASP A 208 -0.99 1.97 24.24
N PHE A 209 -0.02 2.33 25.08
CA PHE A 209 1.30 2.78 24.65
C PHE A 209 2.37 1.84 25.20
N ILE A 210 3.37 1.56 24.35
CA ILE A 210 4.57 0.81 24.76
C ILE A 210 5.78 1.48 24.13
N TRP A 211 6.70 1.96 25.00
CA TRP A 211 8.00 2.45 24.57
C TRP A 211 9.06 1.35 24.62
N THR A 212 9.86 1.25 23.59
CA THR A 212 10.96 0.29 23.47
C THR A 212 12.24 1.00 23.03
N PRO A 213 13.39 0.77 23.70
CA PRO A 213 13.54 -0.01 24.93
C PRO A 213 12.91 0.68 26.16
N SER A 214 12.52 -0.07 27.16
CA SER A 214 12.02 0.49 28.43
C SER A 214 13.14 0.98 29.36
N THR A 215 14.39 0.67 29.03
CA THR A 215 15.57 1.03 29.82
C THR A 215 15.68 2.54 29.98
N TYR A 216 15.93 2.99 31.19
CA TYR A 216 16.05 4.40 31.58
C TYR A 216 14.75 5.22 31.49
N LEU A 217 13.58 4.59 31.28
CA LEU A 217 12.29 5.24 31.37
C LEU A 217 11.69 5.01 32.78
N ASN A 218 11.05 6.03 33.31
CA ASN A 218 10.31 5.91 34.59
C ASN A 218 9.09 4.97 34.41
N LEU A 219 8.39 5.03 33.28
CA LEU A 219 7.26 4.17 32.95
C LEU A 219 7.11 4.08 31.42
N ALA A 220 7.25 2.87 30.87
CA ALA A 220 7.24 2.67 29.42
C ALA A 220 5.83 2.58 28.80
N THR A 221 4.77 2.63 29.60
CA THR A 221 3.38 2.42 29.17
C THR A 221 2.52 3.69 29.18
N ILE A 222 3.14 4.85 29.33
CA ILE A 222 2.47 6.15 29.23
C ILE A 222 2.93 6.92 28.00
N LEU A 223 2.11 7.87 27.55
CA LEU A 223 2.40 8.64 26.34
C LEU A 223 3.71 9.42 26.46
N ASN A 224 3.92 10.11 27.58
CA ASN A 224 5.05 11.02 27.80
C ASN A 224 5.88 10.59 29.05
N PRO A 225 6.72 9.53 28.92
CA PRO A 225 7.59 9.11 30.02
C PRO A 225 8.76 10.06 30.19
N VAL A 226 9.36 9.98 31.38
CA VAL A 226 10.63 10.65 31.67
C VAL A 226 11.77 9.67 31.42
N ALA A 227 12.72 10.08 30.59
CA ALA A 227 13.92 9.33 30.25
C ALA A 227 15.14 9.89 30.99
N SER A 228 15.96 9.00 31.57
CA SER A 228 17.21 9.33 32.27
C SER A 228 18.36 8.48 31.71
N PRO A 229 18.64 8.54 30.41
CA PRO A 229 19.66 7.68 29.81
C PRO A 229 21.08 8.11 30.21
N ASP A 230 21.99 7.13 30.22
CA ASP A 230 23.41 7.35 30.40
C ASP A 230 24.22 7.40 29.08
N ARG A 231 23.52 7.24 27.98
CA ARG A 231 24.09 7.22 26.61
C ARG A 231 23.04 7.64 25.56
N LYS A 232 23.49 7.75 24.33
CA LYS A 232 22.59 7.92 23.17
C LYS A 232 21.61 6.74 23.09
N MET A 233 20.32 7.04 23.03
CA MET A 233 19.23 6.07 22.91
C MET A 233 18.28 6.48 21.79
N VAL A 234 17.70 5.49 21.12
CA VAL A 234 16.54 5.66 20.27
C VAL A 234 15.38 4.96 20.95
N TYR A 235 14.33 5.70 21.25
CA TYR A 235 13.10 5.17 21.81
C TYR A 235 12.02 5.13 20.75
N THR A 236 11.33 4.01 20.61
CA THR A 236 10.20 3.83 19.71
C THR A 236 8.94 3.66 20.53
N ILE A 237 7.93 4.48 20.28
CA ILE A 237 6.59 4.30 20.83
C ILE A 237 5.74 3.49 19.88
N LEU A 238 5.05 2.48 20.39
CA LEU A 238 3.96 1.78 19.74
C LEU A 238 2.66 2.23 20.39
N ALA A 239 1.73 2.74 19.62
CA ALA A 239 0.36 3.02 20.03
C ALA A 239 -0.57 1.97 19.42
N THR A 240 -1.43 1.37 20.24
CA THR A 240 -2.42 0.38 19.81
C THR A 240 -3.81 0.81 20.27
N ASP A 241 -4.75 0.93 19.34
CA ASP A 241 -6.14 1.20 19.68
C ASP A 241 -6.79 -0.02 20.34
N LYS A 242 -7.40 0.18 21.52
CA LYS A 242 -7.97 -0.90 22.32
C LYS A 242 -9.19 -1.57 21.71
N THR A 243 -9.87 -0.90 20.80
CA THR A 243 -11.12 -1.38 20.20
C THR A 243 -10.85 -2.08 18.87
N THR A 244 -10.08 -1.43 18.01
CA THR A 244 -9.81 -1.91 16.65
C THR A 244 -8.56 -2.75 16.56
N HIS A 245 -7.67 -2.69 17.57
CA HIS A 245 -6.33 -3.28 17.60
C HIS A 245 -5.40 -2.76 16.48
N CYS A 246 -5.78 -1.67 15.84
CA CYS A 246 -4.90 -0.99 14.90
C CYS A 246 -3.72 -0.36 15.64
N ALA A 247 -2.52 -0.51 15.09
CA ALA A 247 -1.31 -0.05 15.73
C ALA A 247 -0.42 0.72 14.76
N ALA A 248 0.27 1.72 15.31
CA ALA A 248 1.32 2.46 14.60
C ALA A 248 2.46 2.81 15.55
N SER A 249 3.63 3.10 15.01
CA SER A 249 4.81 3.42 15.80
C SER A 249 5.58 4.59 15.21
N ASP A 250 6.29 5.31 16.09
CA ASP A 250 7.23 6.36 15.73
C ASP A 250 8.42 6.37 16.69
N SER A 251 9.52 7.04 16.35
CA SER A 251 10.75 6.98 17.11
C SER A 251 11.36 8.35 17.36
N VAL A 252 11.98 8.52 18.53
CA VAL A 252 12.68 9.73 18.94
C VAL A 252 14.11 9.41 19.36
N LEU A 253 15.05 10.24 18.97
CA LEU A 253 16.44 10.16 19.38
C LEU A 253 16.66 10.98 20.67
N VAL A 254 17.23 10.37 21.71
CA VAL A 254 17.68 11.03 22.93
C VAL A 254 19.18 10.91 23.01
N LYS A 255 19.89 12.03 22.91
CA LYS A 255 21.36 12.04 22.92
C LYS A 255 21.90 13.07 23.90
N PRO A 256 23.07 12.79 24.48
CA PRO A 256 23.69 13.77 25.38
C PRO A 256 24.21 14.98 24.59
N ILE A 257 24.18 16.12 25.25
CA ILE A 257 24.90 17.32 24.80
C ILE A 257 26.39 17.04 24.95
N SER A 258 27.23 17.49 24.00
CA SER A 258 28.69 17.45 24.15
C SER A 258 29.09 18.11 25.47
N ILE A 259 29.87 17.40 26.27
CA ILE A 259 30.33 17.90 27.56
C ILE A 259 31.54 18.81 27.44
N VAL A 260 32.25 18.76 26.30
CA VAL A 260 33.44 19.57 26.06
C VAL A 260 33.10 20.87 25.34
N GLN A 261 33.75 21.96 25.76
CA GLN A 261 33.69 23.24 25.09
C GLN A 261 35.08 23.52 24.53
N ILE A 262 35.16 23.80 23.24
CA ILE A 262 36.40 24.00 22.53
C ILE A 262 36.43 25.44 22.02
N PRO A 263 37.45 26.25 22.43
CA PRO A 263 37.57 27.63 21.96
C PRO A 263 37.72 27.69 20.44
N ASN A 264 37.23 28.72 19.82
CA ASN A 264 37.39 29.00 18.38
C ASN A 264 38.62 29.90 18.08
N ALA A 265 39.23 30.47 19.11
CA ALA A 265 40.47 31.27 19.03
C ALA A 265 41.20 31.28 20.38
N PHE A 266 42.49 31.57 20.35
CA PHE A 266 43.29 31.87 21.54
C PHE A 266 44.40 32.86 21.22
N THR A 267 44.94 33.54 22.26
CA THR A 267 45.93 34.62 22.16
C THR A 267 47.06 34.42 23.17
N PRO A 268 48.12 33.71 22.83
CA PRO A 268 49.25 33.43 23.73
C PRO A 268 50.17 34.65 23.87
N ASN A 269 49.70 35.69 24.57
CA ASN A 269 50.37 36.98 24.79
C ASN A 269 50.83 37.15 26.24
N ASN A 270 50.64 36.12 27.11
CA ASN A 270 50.98 36.09 28.51
C ASN A 270 50.26 37.17 29.38
N ASP A 271 49.01 37.53 29.01
CA ASP A 271 48.18 38.44 29.79
C ASP A 271 47.30 37.69 30.83
N GLY A 272 47.38 36.37 30.87
CA GLY A 272 46.63 35.50 31.75
C GLY A 272 45.23 35.16 31.22
N LYS A 273 44.88 35.57 29.98
CA LYS A 273 43.59 35.29 29.36
C LYS A 273 43.78 34.64 27.98
N ASN A 274 43.19 33.47 27.83
CA ASN A 274 43.21 32.72 26.58
C ASN A 274 44.64 32.44 26.04
N ASP A 275 45.66 32.40 26.92
CA ASP A 275 47.04 32.11 26.58
C ASP A 275 47.25 30.68 26.11
N LEU A 276 46.35 29.80 26.45
CA LEU A 276 46.38 28.38 26.08
C LEU A 276 45.13 27.98 25.30
N PHE A 277 45.32 27.26 24.21
CA PHE A 277 44.24 26.54 23.59
C PHE A 277 43.95 25.29 24.43
N LYS A 278 42.91 25.33 25.23
CA LYS A 278 42.54 24.27 26.16
C LYS A 278 41.06 23.88 26.00
N VAL A 279 40.79 22.59 26.01
CA VAL A 279 39.45 22.07 26.04
C VAL A 279 38.85 22.30 27.45
N LEU A 280 37.63 22.83 27.51
CA LEU A 280 36.94 23.13 28.73
C LEU A 280 35.83 22.08 28.98
N GLY A 281 35.33 21.99 30.24
CA GLY A 281 34.29 21.02 30.62
C GLY A 281 34.81 19.58 30.71
N THR A 282 36.08 19.44 31.05
CA THR A 282 36.77 18.13 31.04
C THR A 282 36.71 17.39 32.37
N GLU A 283 35.96 17.90 33.36
CA GLU A 283 35.96 17.39 34.74
C GLU A 283 35.53 15.90 34.81
N MET A 284 34.55 15.51 34.02
CA MET A 284 34.02 14.14 33.99
C MET A 284 34.71 13.21 32.97
N ILE A 285 35.74 13.69 32.28
CA ILE A 285 36.43 12.90 31.31
C ILE A 285 37.42 11.93 31.95
N THR A 286 37.33 10.65 31.59
CA THR A 286 38.23 9.58 32.09
C THR A 286 39.40 9.26 31.17
N LYS A 287 39.17 9.39 29.85
CA LYS A 287 40.21 9.26 28.82
C LYS A 287 40.18 10.49 27.94
N PHE A 288 41.33 11.02 27.59
CA PHE A 288 41.43 12.25 26.81
C PHE A 288 42.62 12.18 25.88
N ASN A 289 42.48 12.67 24.66
CA ASN A 289 43.59 12.93 23.75
C ASN A 289 43.21 14.12 22.86
N LEU A 290 44.03 15.17 22.89
CA LEU A 290 43.92 16.34 22.02
C LEU A 290 45.05 16.33 21.05
N LYS A 291 44.79 16.42 19.76
CA LYS A 291 45.76 16.61 18.69
C LYS A 291 45.44 17.91 17.96
N ILE A 292 46.50 18.69 17.67
CA ILE A 292 46.38 19.95 16.92
C ILE A 292 47.29 19.85 15.69
N PHE A 293 46.76 20.25 14.56
CA PHE A 293 47.46 20.24 13.27
C PHE A 293 47.45 21.64 12.66
N ASN A 294 48.54 21.98 12.00
CA ASN A 294 48.62 23.19 11.18
C ASN A 294 47.88 22.98 9.82
N ARG A 295 47.78 24.07 9.03
CA ARG A 295 47.11 24.05 7.71
C ARG A 295 47.74 23.07 6.68
N TYR A 296 48.95 22.58 6.95
CA TYR A 296 49.64 21.61 6.12
C TYR A 296 49.47 20.17 6.59
N GLY A 297 48.63 19.93 7.63
CA GLY A 297 48.39 18.62 8.20
C GLY A 297 49.49 18.11 9.14
N GLN A 298 50.47 18.95 9.49
CA GLN A 298 51.55 18.59 10.42
C GLN A 298 51.01 18.67 11.85
N LEU A 299 51.25 17.64 12.64
CA LEU A 299 50.96 17.60 14.09
C LEU A 299 51.85 18.61 14.80
N VAL A 300 51.28 19.61 15.46
CA VAL A 300 52.01 20.65 16.19
C VAL A 300 51.90 20.52 17.71
N PHE A 301 50.85 19.81 18.21
CA PHE A 301 50.66 19.55 19.62
C PHE A 301 49.87 18.28 19.82
N GLU A 302 50.23 17.52 20.85
CA GLU A 302 49.44 16.38 21.31
C GLU A 302 49.54 16.27 22.84
N THR A 303 48.44 15.99 23.50
CA THR A 303 48.42 15.70 24.93
C THR A 303 47.30 14.71 25.28
N SER A 304 47.54 13.85 26.26
CA SER A 304 46.57 12.99 26.89
C SER A 304 46.12 13.50 28.28
N ASP A 305 46.72 14.61 28.74
CA ASP A 305 46.32 15.28 29.97
C ASP A 305 45.23 16.33 29.63
N LYS A 306 44.04 16.12 30.16
CA LYS A 306 42.86 17.00 29.99
C LYS A 306 43.04 18.40 30.58
N ASN A 307 44.03 18.60 31.46
CA ASN A 307 44.36 19.88 32.06
C ASN A 307 45.38 20.69 31.29
N THR A 308 46.09 20.07 30.35
CA THR A 308 47.15 20.70 29.57
C THR A 308 46.58 21.32 28.31
N GLY A 309 46.91 22.59 28.03
CA GLY A 309 46.61 23.31 26.79
C GLY A 309 47.85 23.60 25.97
N TRP A 310 47.66 23.93 24.69
CA TRP A 310 48.72 24.31 23.77
C TRP A 310 49.00 25.83 23.91
N ASP A 311 50.26 26.17 24.05
CA ASP A 311 50.78 27.55 24.19
C ASP A 311 51.11 28.24 22.86
N GLY A 312 50.77 27.63 21.71
CA GLY A 312 51.09 28.18 20.39
C GLY A 312 52.57 28.01 19.97
N LYS A 313 53.33 27.08 20.60
CA LYS A 313 54.70 26.79 20.25
C LYS A 313 54.87 25.39 19.69
N LEU A 314 55.85 25.25 18.80
CA LEU A 314 56.34 23.98 18.30
C LEU A 314 57.81 23.86 18.63
N LYS A 315 58.19 22.85 19.44
CA LYS A 315 59.60 22.67 19.92
C LYS A 315 60.20 23.93 20.56
N GLY A 316 59.39 24.67 21.32
CA GLY A 316 59.81 25.87 22.03
C GLY A 316 59.83 27.16 21.19
N ASN A 317 59.56 27.08 19.89
CA ASN A 317 59.46 28.25 19.02
C ASN A 317 58.04 28.63 18.72
N ASP A 318 57.74 29.91 18.70
CA ASP A 318 56.44 30.44 18.35
C ASP A 318 56.04 30.02 16.92
N VAL A 319 54.84 29.49 16.77
CA VAL A 319 54.27 29.24 15.44
C VAL A 319 53.57 30.49 14.92
N GLN A 320 53.52 30.62 13.60
CA GLN A 320 52.85 31.75 12.95
C GLN A 320 51.35 31.78 13.25
N ALA A 321 50.79 32.99 13.49
CA ALA A 321 49.35 33.19 13.63
C ALA A 321 48.61 32.65 12.40
N GLY A 322 47.42 32.10 12.63
CA GLY A 322 46.58 31.52 11.57
C GLY A 322 45.65 30.43 12.04
N GLY A 323 45.07 29.71 11.08
CA GLY A 323 44.12 28.63 11.32
C GLY A 323 44.78 27.29 11.62
N PHE A 324 44.23 26.57 12.59
CA PHE A 324 44.66 25.24 13.01
C PHE A 324 43.43 24.33 13.07
N ILE A 325 43.67 23.02 13.02
CA ILE A 325 42.65 21.98 13.14
C ILE A 325 42.90 21.22 14.43
N TYR A 326 41.84 20.94 15.17
CA TYR A 326 41.91 20.06 16.34
C TYR A 326 41.14 18.77 16.10
N ILE A 327 41.60 17.71 16.77
CA ILE A 327 40.88 16.47 16.98
C ILE A 327 40.97 16.16 18.48
N VAL A 328 39.81 16.11 19.15
CA VAL A 328 39.70 15.71 20.54
C VAL A 328 39.00 14.36 20.60
N THR A 329 39.66 13.38 21.21
CA THR A 329 39.05 12.08 21.51
C THR A 329 38.94 11.94 23.02
N TYR A 330 37.77 11.63 23.52
CA TYR A 330 37.54 11.50 24.95
C TYR A 330 36.51 10.41 25.29
N SER A 331 36.60 9.90 26.52
CA SER A 331 35.59 9.03 27.13
C SER A 331 35.19 9.56 28.51
N ALA A 332 33.98 9.29 28.94
CA ALA A 332 33.51 9.61 30.27
C ALA A 332 32.88 8.34 30.88
N PRO A 333 32.66 8.26 32.24
CA PRO A 333 32.13 7.05 32.91
C PRO A 333 30.88 6.49 32.24
N ASN A 334 30.02 7.37 31.72
CA ASN A 334 28.76 7.03 31.06
C ASN A 334 28.85 7.08 29.52
N TYR A 335 30.04 7.25 28.97
CA TYR A 335 30.39 7.15 27.55
C TYR A 335 31.55 6.17 27.39
N PRO A 336 31.25 4.85 27.42
CA PRO A 336 32.31 3.85 27.28
C PRO A 336 32.97 3.93 25.89
N ASP A 337 32.21 4.34 24.87
CA ASP A 337 32.72 4.55 23.53
C ASP A 337 33.43 5.91 23.41
N ALA A 338 34.57 5.92 22.76
CA ALA A 338 35.32 7.14 22.53
C ALA A 338 34.53 8.13 21.68
N GLN A 339 34.31 9.32 22.21
CA GLN A 339 33.72 10.45 21.49
C GLN A 339 34.85 11.19 20.73
N VAL A 340 34.56 11.65 19.51
CA VAL A 340 35.50 12.40 18.69
C VAL A 340 34.86 13.72 18.28
N GLU A 341 35.49 14.83 18.71
CA GLU A 341 35.20 16.18 18.29
C GLU A 341 36.33 16.69 17.37
N LYS A 342 35.96 17.32 16.29
CA LYS A 342 36.94 17.92 15.35
C LYS A 342 36.45 19.26 14.83
N GLY A 343 37.33 20.16 14.61
CA GLY A 343 37.04 21.48 14.09
C GLY A 343 38.27 22.31 13.84
N SER A 344 38.11 23.61 13.63
CA SER A 344 39.13 24.56 13.41
C SER A 344 39.09 25.71 14.42
N PHE A 345 40.23 26.30 14.71
CA PHE A 345 40.37 27.49 15.54
C PHE A 345 41.48 28.38 15.02
N VAL A 346 41.56 29.61 15.54
CA VAL A 346 42.53 30.61 15.11
C VAL A 346 43.48 30.94 16.26
N LEU A 347 44.80 30.90 15.97
CA LEU A 347 45.84 31.50 16.82
C LEU A 347 46.00 32.96 16.41
N ILE A 348 45.85 33.89 17.34
CA ILE A 348 46.02 35.33 17.16
C ILE A 348 47.20 35.76 18.01
N ARG A 349 48.06 36.64 17.48
CA ARG A 349 49.21 37.22 18.15
C ARG A 349 49.21 38.74 18.03
#